data_4934b6cefb9f7e70717182f096bf217e
#
_entry.id   4934b6cefb9f7e70717182f096bf217e
#
_cell.length_a   1.000
_cell.length_b   1.000
_cell.length_c   1.000
_cell.angle_alpha   90.00
_cell.angle_beta   90.00
_cell.angle_gamma   90.00
#
_symmetry.space_group_name_H-M   'P 1'
#
loop_
_entity.id
_entity.type
_entity.pdbx_description
1 polymer ?
#
loop_
_entity_poly.entity_id
_entity_poly.type
_entity_poly.pdbx_seq_one_letter_code
_entity_poly.pdbx_strand_id
1 'polypeptide(L)'
;MPEGHTIHRIARDHGRLLVGRSVAVTSPQGRFASDAALVDGLVLDRIEPYGKHLFYEWSNGLVGHVHLGLFGKFRVHLGDVPPAPIGMVRMRLSTDVATIDLAGANTCAIGTRDDRDAIVARLGPDPLRRDAKPALAVDRMVRSKQPMGALLLDQSVISGVGNVYRAEALFVHGIHPSRPGNACTRDELEQLWVTITAMLRRGVKDNRIVTVDRRLVPVPKGKLRRGEATYVYHRDLCLRCGTPIQTVELGGRPCYFCPHCQPT
;
A
#
# COMPACT_ATOMS: atom_id res chain seq x y z
N MET A 1 -3.20 2.35 8.20
CA MET A 1 -1.81 2.18 7.70
C MET A 1 -1.88 2.13 6.18
N PRO A 2 -1.11 2.93 5.46
CA PRO A 2 -1.05 2.85 4.00
C PRO A 2 -0.46 1.50 3.55
N GLU A 3 -1.15 0.81 2.65
CA GLU A 3 -0.67 -0.39 1.96
C GLU A 3 -0.77 -0.16 0.45
N GLY A 4 -0.40 -1.12 -0.39
CA GLY A 4 -0.32 -0.96 -1.85
C GLY A 4 -1.55 -0.33 -2.49
N HIS A 5 -2.75 -0.74 -2.07
CA HIS A 5 -4.01 -0.16 -2.56
C HIS A 5 -4.09 1.37 -2.35
N THR A 6 -3.58 1.87 -1.22
CA THR A 6 -3.55 3.31 -0.92
C THR A 6 -2.67 4.04 -1.92
N ILE A 7 -1.48 3.50 -2.20
CA ILE A 7 -0.51 4.12 -3.10
C ILE A 7 -1.03 4.13 -4.55
N HIS A 8 -1.58 3.00 -5.01
CA HIS A 8 -2.19 2.93 -6.34
C HIS A 8 -3.40 3.85 -6.48
N ARG A 9 -4.20 3.99 -5.43
CA ARG A 9 -5.32 4.95 -5.40
C ARG A 9 -4.82 6.39 -5.50
N ILE A 10 -3.82 6.76 -4.70
CA ILE A 10 -3.19 8.08 -4.71
C ILE A 10 -2.62 8.37 -6.11
N ALA A 11 -1.85 7.45 -6.70
CA ALA A 11 -1.28 7.64 -8.04
C ALA A 11 -2.36 7.95 -9.09
N ARG A 12 -3.47 7.21 -9.05
CA ARG A 12 -4.60 7.44 -9.95
C ARG A 12 -5.27 8.80 -9.74
N ASP A 13 -5.51 9.16 -8.48
CA ASP A 13 -6.27 10.38 -8.14
C ASP A 13 -5.40 11.62 -8.36
N HIS A 14 -4.10 11.59 -7.99
CA HIS A 14 -3.14 12.66 -8.29
C HIS A 14 -2.87 12.78 -9.79
N GLY A 15 -2.82 11.65 -10.52
CA GLY A 15 -2.62 11.67 -11.98
C GLY A 15 -3.64 12.51 -12.71
N ARG A 16 -4.90 12.49 -12.28
CA ARG A 16 -5.98 13.30 -12.86
C ARG A 16 -5.83 14.81 -12.62
N LEU A 17 -5.14 15.18 -11.54
CA LEU A 17 -5.01 16.56 -11.09
C LEU A 17 -3.70 17.21 -11.52
N LEU A 18 -2.64 16.42 -11.69
CA LEU A 18 -1.28 16.94 -11.85
C LEU A 18 -0.64 16.60 -13.20
N VAL A 19 -0.90 15.41 -13.77
CA VAL A 19 -0.21 14.94 -14.98
C VAL A 19 -0.55 15.82 -16.18
N GLY A 20 0.48 16.21 -16.94
CA GLY A 20 0.39 17.08 -18.10
C GLY A 20 0.29 18.58 -17.73
N ARG A 21 0.43 18.92 -16.44
CA ARG A 21 0.39 20.31 -15.97
C ARG A 21 1.73 20.78 -15.45
N SER A 22 1.99 22.08 -15.56
CA SER A 22 3.05 22.73 -14.78
C SER A 22 2.63 22.73 -13.31
N VAL A 23 3.50 22.26 -12.43
CA VAL A 23 3.22 22.09 -11.01
C VAL A 23 4.15 23.00 -10.19
N ALA A 24 3.58 23.92 -9.44
CA ALA A 24 4.34 24.64 -8.43
C ALA A 24 4.64 23.70 -7.26
N VAL A 25 5.93 23.56 -6.92
CA VAL A 25 6.41 22.66 -5.89
C VAL A 25 7.08 23.44 -4.77
N THR A 26 6.56 23.32 -3.56
CA THR A 26 7.10 24.02 -2.41
C THR A 26 7.25 23.10 -1.20
N SER A 27 8.01 23.58 -0.21
CA SER A 27 8.18 22.89 1.08
C SER A 27 7.84 23.84 2.22
N PRO A 28 6.57 23.96 2.63
CA PRO A 28 6.18 24.85 3.73
C PRO A 28 6.94 24.58 5.04
N GLN A 29 7.33 23.33 5.30
CA GLN A 29 8.13 22.92 6.45
C GLN A 29 9.64 23.19 6.27
N GLY A 30 10.12 23.44 5.04
CA GLY A 30 11.54 23.69 4.71
C GLY A 30 12.40 22.44 4.42
N ARG A 31 12.07 21.26 4.96
CA ARG A 31 12.93 20.04 4.86
C ARG A 31 13.03 19.45 3.45
N PHE A 32 12.24 19.90 2.51
CA PHE A 32 12.22 19.46 1.12
C PHE A 32 12.50 20.64 0.17
N ALA A 33 12.97 21.79 0.67
CA ALA A 33 13.08 23.02 -0.12
C ALA A 33 14.10 22.90 -1.27
N SER A 34 15.28 22.29 -1.01
CA SER A 34 16.29 22.04 -2.05
C SER A 34 15.78 21.13 -3.16
N ASP A 35 15.09 20.05 -2.79
CA ASP A 35 14.52 19.10 -3.74
C ASP A 35 13.37 19.73 -4.53
N ALA A 36 12.51 20.51 -3.86
CA ALA A 36 11.42 21.24 -4.49
C ALA A 36 11.91 22.16 -5.61
N ALA A 37 12.99 22.91 -5.35
CA ALA A 37 13.58 23.84 -6.33
C ALA A 37 14.06 23.14 -7.63
N LEU A 38 14.37 21.86 -7.60
CA LEU A 38 14.79 21.10 -8.79
C LEU A 38 13.66 20.83 -9.78
N VAL A 39 12.41 20.90 -9.30
CA VAL A 39 11.24 20.49 -10.07
C VAL A 39 10.09 21.52 -10.02
N ASP A 40 10.28 22.64 -9.35
CA ASP A 40 9.29 23.72 -9.26
C ASP A 40 8.99 24.30 -10.64
N GLY A 41 7.70 24.45 -10.95
CA GLY A 41 7.20 24.98 -12.23
C GLY A 41 7.32 24.02 -13.42
N LEU A 42 7.89 22.83 -13.25
CA LEU A 42 8.02 21.86 -14.35
C LEU A 42 6.71 21.11 -14.60
N VAL A 43 6.61 20.54 -15.79
CA VAL A 43 5.50 19.65 -16.15
C VAL A 43 5.70 18.29 -15.49
N LEU A 44 4.66 17.76 -14.86
CA LEU A 44 4.64 16.40 -14.37
C LEU A 44 4.17 15.47 -15.47
N ASP A 45 5.06 14.58 -15.93
CA ASP A 45 4.79 13.68 -17.06
C ASP A 45 3.98 12.46 -16.64
N ARG A 46 4.33 11.85 -15.49
CA ARG A 46 3.71 10.61 -15.04
C ARG A 46 3.77 10.45 -13.53
N ILE A 47 2.80 9.70 -12.97
CA ILE A 47 2.84 9.19 -11.61
C ILE A 47 2.73 7.68 -11.65
N GLU A 48 3.71 6.99 -11.06
CA GLU A 48 3.79 5.54 -11.04
C GLU A 48 3.81 5.00 -9.61
N PRO A 49 2.88 4.09 -9.25
CA PRO A 49 2.94 3.34 -8.01
C PRO A 49 3.70 2.04 -8.21
N TYR A 50 4.48 1.63 -7.21
CA TYR A 50 5.02 0.28 -7.10
C TYR A 50 5.04 -0.17 -5.63
N GLY A 51 4.26 -1.17 -5.28
CA GLY A 51 4.09 -1.60 -3.90
C GLY A 51 3.61 -0.46 -3.00
N LYS A 52 4.48 -0.03 -2.09
CA LYS A 52 4.21 1.08 -1.17
C LYS A 52 4.97 2.36 -1.54
N HIS A 53 5.57 2.39 -2.71
CA HIS A 53 6.33 3.51 -3.24
C HIS A 53 5.52 4.25 -4.30
N LEU A 54 5.63 5.58 -4.31
CA LEU A 54 4.98 6.46 -5.27
C LEU A 54 6.06 7.30 -5.94
N PHE A 55 6.09 7.28 -7.27
CA PHE A 55 7.05 7.98 -8.09
C PHE A 55 6.36 9.04 -8.94
N TYR A 56 6.92 10.26 -8.96
CA TYR A 56 6.47 11.40 -9.76
C TYR A 56 7.57 11.69 -10.79
N GLU A 57 7.31 11.45 -12.07
CA GLU A 57 8.27 11.68 -13.16
C GLU A 57 8.06 13.07 -13.76
N TRP A 58 9.12 13.87 -13.77
CA TRP A 58 9.10 15.24 -14.23
C TRP A 58 9.72 15.38 -15.63
N SER A 59 9.33 16.43 -16.37
CA SER A 59 9.76 16.69 -17.75
C SER A 59 11.28 16.87 -17.94
N ASN A 60 12.02 17.17 -16.87
CA ASN A 60 13.48 17.21 -16.87
C ASN A 60 14.15 15.84 -16.61
N GLY A 61 13.36 14.75 -16.50
CA GLY A 61 13.84 13.40 -16.27
C GLY A 61 14.09 13.05 -14.79
N LEU A 62 13.93 13.99 -13.86
CA LEU A 62 14.01 13.72 -12.44
C LEU A 62 12.76 12.99 -11.94
N VAL A 63 12.90 12.26 -10.82
CA VAL A 63 11.85 11.45 -10.24
C VAL A 63 11.69 11.78 -8.76
N GLY A 64 10.51 12.26 -8.39
CA GLY A 64 10.12 12.40 -6.99
C GLY A 64 9.73 11.04 -6.41
N HIS A 65 10.33 10.66 -5.29
CA HIS A 65 10.02 9.43 -4.57
C HIS A 65 9.36 9.74 -3.24
N VAL A 66 8.16 9.15 -3.02
CA VAL A 66 7.45 9.23 -1.76
C VAL A 66 7.17 7.83 -1.22
N HIS A 67 7.52 7.62 0.07
CA HIS A 67 7.09 6.47 0.85
C HIS A 67 6.39 6.97 2.11
N LEU A 68 5.09 6.68 2.24
CA LEU A 68 4.27 7.23 3.31
C LEU A 68 4.66 6.72 4.72
N GLY A 69 5.18 5.50 4.82
CA GLY A 69 5.41 4.88 6.13
C GLY A 69 4.10 4.65 6.89
N LEU A 70 4.13 4.84 8.21
CA LEU A 70 2.96 4.65 9.08
C LEU A 70 2.08 5.90 9.18
N PHE A 71 2.67 7.08 9.14
CA PHE A 71 2.03 8.35 9.48
C PHE A 71 1.84 9.29 8.28
N GLY A 72 2.49 8.97 7.15
CA GLY A 72 2.39 9.77 5.94
C GLY A 72 0.97 9.81 5.39
N LYS A 73 0.56 11.02 5.01
CA LYS A 73 -0.75 11.27 4.41
C LYS A 73 -0.71 12.41 3.43
N PHE A 74 -1.53 12.31 2.40
CA PHE A 74 -1.83 13.42 1.51
C PHE A 74 -3.17 14.05 1.89
N ARG A 75 -3.25 15.38 1.70
CA ARG A 75 -4.50 16.15 1.69
C ARG A 75 -4.63 16.81 0.34
N VAL A 76 -5.82 16.70 -0.26
CA VAL A 76 -6.13 17.27 -1.56
C VAL A 76 -7.14 18.39 -1.35
N HIS A 77 -6.84 19.55 -1.89
CA HIS A 77 -7.71 20.72 -1.93
C HIS A 77 -7.98 21.04 -3.40
N LEU A 78 -9.24 21.02 -3.80
CA LEU A 78 -9.65 21.35 -5.17
C LEU A 78 -9.86 22.86 -5.28
N GLY A 79 -9.50 23.43 -6.41
CA GLY A 79 -9.57 24.86 -6.71
C GLY A 79 -8.20 25.44 -7.03
N ASP A 80 -8.19 26.64 -7.54
CA ASP A 80 -7.04 27.42 -8.00
C ASP A 80 -6.34 28.22 -6.90
N VAL A 81 -7.03 28.47 -5.79
CA VAL A 81 -6.48 29.20 -4.64
C VAL A 81 -5.97 28.20 -3.58
N PRO A 82 -4.64 28.10 -3.40
CA PRO A 82 -4.07 27.23 -2.38
C PRO A 82 -4.47 27.69 -0.97
N PRO A 83 -5.06 26.84 -0.13
CA PRO A 83 -5.32 27.19 1.26
C PRO A 83 -4.01 27.30 2.05
N ALA A 84 -4.06 27.96 3.20
CA ALA A 84 -2.92 27.98 4.12
C ALA A 84 -2.51 26.53 4.49
N PRO A 85 -1.19 26.22 4.56
CA PRO A 85 -0.71 24.91 4.96
C PRO A 85 -1.18 24.54 6.38
N ILE A 86 -1.70 23.31 6.55
CA ILE A 86 -2.16 22.82 7.85
C ILE A 86 -1.15 21.83 8.43
N GLY A 87 -0.45 22.23 9.49
CA GLY A 87 0.55 21.41 10.18
C GLY A 87 1.87 21.31 9.41
N MET A 88 2.59 20.21 9.62
CA MET A 88 3.96 20.00 9.09
C MET A 88 3.92 19.48 7.64
N VAL A 89 3.58 20.37 6.69
CA VAL A 89 3.55 20.05 5.27
C VAL A 89 4.98 20.00 4.72
N ARG A 90 5.44 18.80 4.35
CA ARG A 90 6.80 18.55 3.83
C ARG A 90 6.93 18.90 2.35
N MET A 91 5.93 18.55 1.56
CA MET A 91 5.86 18.86 0.13
C MET A 91 4.45 19.33 -0.19
N ARG A 92 4.36 20.40 -0.95
CA ARG A 92 3.12 20.94 -1.53
C ARG A 92 3.26 20.96 -3.04
N LEU A 93 2.28 20.41 -3.72
CA LEU A 93 2.13 20.40 -5.18
C LEU A 93 0.89 21.21 -5.52
N SER A 94 1.02 22.26 -6.33
CA SER A 94 -0.11 23.12 -6.71
C SER A 94 -0.20 23.28 -8.23
N THR A 95 -1.41 23.19 -8.73
CA THR A 95 -1.79 23.48 -10.12
C THR A 95 -2.95 24.48 -10.14
N ASP A 96 -3.42 24.80 -11.32
CA ASP A 96 -4.63 25.62 -11.57
C ASP A 96 -5.95 24.97 -11.09
N VAL A 97 -5.92 23.68 -10.72
CA VAL A 97 -7.14 22.92 -10.34
C VAL A 97 -7.08 22.33 -8.93
N ALA A 98 -5.89 22.18 -8.36
CA ALA A 98 -5.74 21.55 -7.05
C ALA A 98 -4.45 21.89 -6.34
N THR A 99 -4.48 21.81 -5.02
CA THR A 99 -3.30 21.80 -4.15
C THR A 99 -3.26 20.50 -3.36
N ILE A 100 -2.10 19.85 -3.32
CA ILE A 100 -1.87 18.56 -2.65
C ILE A 100 -0.74 18.70 -1.63
N ASP A 101 -1.05 18.47 -0.37
CA ASP A 101 -0.13 18.57 0.75
C ASP A 101 0.29 17.19 1.26
N LEU A 102 1.59 16.94 1.34
CA LEU A 102 2.18 15.75 1.97
C LEU A 102 2.71 16.10 3.36
N ALA A 103 2.26 15.33 4.36
CA ALA A 103 2.78 15.43 5.72
C ALA A 103 3.12 14.04 6.27
N GLY A 104 4.13 13.95 7.16
CA GLY A 104 4.46 12.75 7.93
C GLY A 104 5.02 11.56 7.13
N ALA A 105 5.42 11.76 5.87
CA ALA A 105 6.02 10.71 5.04
C ALA A 105 7.40 10.29 5.57
N ASN A 106 7.67 8.98 5.47
CA ASN A 106 8.98 8.41 5.80
C ASN A 106 10.05 8.88 4.80
N THR A 107 9.72 8.84 3.50
CA THR A 107 10.58 9.32 2.42
C THR A 107 9.84 10.34 1.58
N CYS A 108 10.52 11.42 1.24
CA CYS A 108 10.12 12.41 0.26
C CYS A 108 11.41 13.05 -0.26
N ALA A 109 11.81 12.72 -1.49
CA ALA A 109 13.08 13.14 -2.10
C ALA A 109 12.94 13.20 -3.62
N ILE A 110 13.77 14.01 -4.26
CA ILE A 110 13.98 14.00 -5.71
C ILE A 110 15.27 13.21 -6.01
N GLY A 111 15.23 12.38 -7.01
CA GLY A 111 16.35 11.58 -7.50
C GLY A 111 16.27 11.41 -9.00
N THR A 112 17.04 10.46 -9.51
CA THR A 112 17.12 10.09 -10.91
C THR A 112 16.22 8.89 -11.25
N ARG A 113 16.12 8.56 -12.54
CA ARG A 113 15.48 7.30 -12.96
C ARG A 113 16.26 6.08 -12.46
N ASP A 114 17.59 6.16 -12.41
CA ASP A 114 18.43 5.06 -11.90
C ASP A 114 18.17 4.81 -10.41
N ASP A 115 17.97 5.87 -9.60
CA ASP A 115 17.59 5.73 -8.20
C ASP A 115 16.22 5.03 -8.05
N ARG A 116 15.25 5.41 -8.87
CA ARG A 116 13.93 4.76 -8.92
C ARG A 116 14.06 3.29 -9.31
N ASP A 117 14.86 2.97 -10.35
CA ASP A 117 15.04 1.61 -10.83
C ASP A 117 15.79 0.74 -9.82
N ALA A 118 16.77 1.28 -9.10
CA ALA A 118 17.42 0.62 -7.98
C ALA A 118 16.48 0.30 -6.82
N ILE A 119 15.49 1.16 -6.56
CA ILE A 119 14.43 0.87 -5.56
C ILE A 119 13.55 -0.28 -6.07
N VAL A 120 13.07 -0.20 -7.30
CA VAL A 120 12.15 -1.20 -7.87
C VAL A 120 12.81 -2.57 -8.03
N ALA A 121 14.09 -2.63 -8.39
CA ALA A 121 14.84 -3.88 -8.54
C ALA A 121 14.91 -4.73 -7.26
N ARG A 122 14.78 -4.10 -6.08
CA ARG A 122 14.76 -4.81 -4.79
C ARG A 122 13.38 -5.31 -4.39
N LEU A 123 12.33 -4.90 -5.09
CA LEU A 123 10.95 -5.24 -4.76
C LEU A 123 10.50 -6.51 -5.47
N GLY A 124 9.67 -7.27 -4.80
CA GLY A 124 8.92 -8.36 -5.39
C GLY A 124 7.79 -7.86 -6.30
N PRO A 125 7.14 -8.77 -7.04
CA PRO A 125 6.03 -8.41 -7.89
C PRO A 125 4.93 -7.68 -7.13
N ASP A 126 4.39 -6.63 -7.74
CA ASP A 126 3.24 -5.88 -7.21
C ASP A 126 1.93 -6.43 -7.82
N PRO A 127 1.02 -6.99 -7.02
CA PRO A 127 -0.22 -7.60 -7.50
C PRO A 127 -1.17 -6.63 -8.23
N LEU A 128 -0.99 -5.33 -8.08
CA LEU A 128 -1.84 -4.32 -8.73
C LEU A 128 -1.32 -3.90 -10.11
N ARG A 129 -0.10 -4.26 -10.46
CA ARG A 129 0.48 -3.95 -11.77
C ARG A 129 0.02 -4.94 -12.84
N ARG A 130 -0.09 -4.46 -14.07
CA ARG A 130 -0.46 -5.30 -15.23
C ARG A 130 0.68 -6.22 -15.67
N ASP A 131 1.92 -5.79 -15.46
CA ASP A 131 3.16 -6.50 -15.78
C ASP A 131 3.67 -7.37 -14.62
N ALA A 132 2.87 -7.53 -13.56
CA ALA A 132 3.21 -8.40 -12.44
C ALA A 132 3.49 -9.84 -12.91
N LYS A 133 4.54 -10.44 -12.33
CA LYS A 133 4.92 -11.83 -12.59
C LYS A 133 4.65 -12.67 -11.33
N PRO A 134 3.43 -13.21 -11.15
CA PRO A 134 3.02 -13.96 -9.95
C PRO A 134 3.96 -15.11 -9.62
N ALA A 135 4.44 -15.82 -10.66
CA ALA A 135 5.34 -16.96 -10.51
C ALA A 135 6.61 -16.62 -9.70
N LEU A 136 7.15 -15.39 -9.82
CA LEU A 136 8.33 -15.00 -9.06
C LEU A 136 8.05 -14.95 -7.55
N ALA A 137 6.88 -14.49 -7.13
CA ALA A 137 6.49 -14.47 -5.72
C ALA A 137 6.23 -15.90 -5.22
N VAL A 138 5.47 -16.69 -5.98
CA VAL A 138 5.17 -18.09 -5.67
C VAL A 138 6.45 -18.91 -5.55
N ASP A 139 7.40 -18.79 -6.50
CA ASP A 139 8.67 -19.49 -6.49
C ASP A 139 9.54 -19.13 -5.27
N ARG A 140 9.51 -17.88 -4.84
CA ARG A 140 10.21 -17.46 -3.61
C ARG A 140 9.56 -18.07 -2.36
N MET A 141 8.23 -18.04 -2.29
CA MET A 141 7.50 -18.60 -1.14
C MET A 141 7.65 -20.10 -1.03
N VAL A 142 7.45 -20.86 -2.12
CA VAL A 142 7.49 -22.33 -2.10
C VAL A 142 8.89 -22.93 -1.76
N ARG A 143 9.96 -22.12 -1.95
CA ARG A 143 11.33 -22.52 -1.59
C ARG A 143 11.75 -22.08 -0.20
N SER A 144 10.93 -21.27 0.46
CA SER A 144 11.33 -20.62 1.70
C SER A 144 10.90 -21.40 2.94
N LYS A 145 11.82 -21.56 3.89
CA LYS A 145 11.53 -22.08 5.24
C LYS A 145 10.96 -21.00 6.19
N GLN A 146 10.87 -19.74 5.73
CA GLN A 146 10.31 -18.65 6.51
C GLN A 146 8.79 -18.83 6.67
N PRO A 147 8.21 -18.38 7.82
CA PRO A 147 6.77 -18.37 8.02
C PRO A 147 6.03 -17.54 6.97
N MET A 148 4.87 -18.00 6.53
CA MET A 148 4.03 -17.30 5.56
C MET A 148 3.67 -15.89 5.98
N GLY A 149 3.44 -15.67 7.29
CA GLY A 149 3.19 -14.33 7.81
C GLY A 149 4.37 -13.37 7.64
N ALA A 150 5.61 -13.86 7.70
CA ALA A 150 6.81 -13.06 7.43
C ALA A 150 6.99 -12.83 5.93
N LEU A 151 6.85 -13.88 5.11
CA LEU A 151 6.99 -13.82 3.65
C LEU A 151 6.04 -12.81 3.00
N LEU A 152 4.78 -12.76 3.44
CA LEU A 152 3.80 -11.81 2.90
C LEU A 152 4.07 -10.36 3.33
N LEU A 153 4.86 -10.13 4.38
CA LEU A 153 5.25 -8.78 4.81
C LEU A 153 6.53 -8.30 4.13
N ASP A 154 7.36 -9.25 3.66
CA ASP A 154 8.60 -8.97 2.95
C ASP A 154 8.33 -8.40 1.55
N GLN A 155 8.64 -7.13 1.38
CA GLN A 155 8.41 -6.42 0.13
C GLN A 155 9.29 -6.92 -1.03
N SER A 156 10.34 -7.69 -0.75
CA SER A 156 11.14 -8.36 -1.78
C SER A 156 10.46 -9.62 -2.32
N VAL A 157 9.56 -10.26 -1.56
CA VAL A 157 8.78 -11.43 -1.97
C VAL A 157 7.53 -11.02 -2.72
N ILE A 158 6.74 -10.13 -2.12
CA ILE A 158 5.51 -9.57 -2.69
C ILE A 158 5.37 -8.12 -2.25
N SER A 159 5.34 -7.19 -3.19
CA SER A 159 5.26 -5.79 -2.82
C SER A 159 3.82 -5.30 -2.65
N GLY A 160 3.65 -4.27 -1.81
CA GLY A 160 2.34 -3.66 -1.56
C GLY A 160 1.52 -4.29 -0.43
N VAL A 161 1.74 -5.56 -0.11
CA VAL A 161 1.08 -6.22 1.02
C VAL A 161 1.61 -5.68 2.34
N GLY A 162 0.70 -5.41 3.28
CA GLY A 162 1.05 -5.00 4.63
C GLY A 162 0.36 -5.87 5.67
N ASN A 163 0.28 -5.34 6.89
CA ASN A 163 -0.15 -6.14 8.05
C ASN A 163 -1.61 -6.58 7.97
N VAL A 164 -2.46 -5.75 7.35
CA VAL A 164 -3.89 -6.08 7.23
C VAL A 164 -4.08 -7.17 6.18
N TYR A 165 -3.61 -6.92 4.96
CA TYR A 165 -3.84 -7.89 3.88
C TYR A 165 -3.18 -9.24 4.12
N ARG A 166 -1.99 -9.30 4.78
CA ARG A 166 -1.38 -10.59 5.11
C ARG A 166 -2.23 -11.42 6.07
N ALA A 167 -2.74 -10.81 7.14
CA ALA A 167 -3.55 -11.51 8.13
C ALA A 167 -4.86 -12.01 7.50
N GLU A 168 -5.52 -11.15 6.74
CA GLU A 168 -6.80 -11.44 6.12
C GLU A 168 -6.71 -12.48 5.00
N ALA A 169 -5.67 -12.41 4.15
CA ALA A 169 -5.47 -13.38 3.08
C ALA A 169 -5.13 -14.77 3.63
N LEU A 170 -4.25 -14.85 4.63
CA LEU A 170 -3.94 -16.12 5.31
C LEU A 170 -5.17 -16.72 5.97
N PHE A 171 -6.01 -15.90 6.59
CA PHE A 171 -7.26 -16.35 7.19
C PHE A 171 -8.23 -16.94 6.15
N VAL A 172 -8.41 -16.27 5.02
CA VAL A 172 -9.33 -16.74 3.96
C VAL A 172 -8.94 -18.11 3.45
N HIS A 173 -7.63 -18.39 3.37
CA HIS A 173 -7.09 -19.66 2.91
C HIS A 173 -6.85 -20.70 4.03
N GLY A 174 -7.17 -20.40 5.28
CA GLY A 174 -6.92 -21.31 6.41
C GLY A 174 -5.44 -21.58 6.68
N ILE A 175 -4.54 -20.74 6.19
CA ILE A 175 -3.09 -20.91 6.34
C ILE A 175 -2.67 -20.31 7.68
N HIS A 176 -2.07 -21.14 8.57
CA HIS A 176 -1.49 -20.63 9.82
C HIS A 176 -0.32 -19.68 9.52
N PRO A 177 -0.23 -18.49 10.17
CA PRO A 177 0.83 -17.53 9.87
C PRO A 177 2.24 -18.05 10.06
N SER A 178 2.45 -19.02 10.97
CA SER A 178 3.75 -19.64 11.23
C SER A 178 4.06 -20.82 10.29
N ARG A 179 3.12 -21.26 9.44
CA ARG A 179 3.37 -22.34 8.47
C ARG A 179 4.48 -21.89 7.53
N PRO A 180 5.56 -22.70 7.35
CA PRO A 180 6.63 -22.35 6.41
C PRO A 180 6.14 -22.30 4.96
N GLY A 181 6.73 -21.43 4.16
CA GLY A 181 6.35 -21.32 2.75
C GLY A 181 6.52 -22.60 1.97
N ASN A 182 7.61 -23.37 2.24
CA ASN A 182 7.87 -24.65 1.61
C ASN A 182 6.98 -25.81 2.11
N ALA A 183 6.15 -25.57 3.10
CA ALA A 183 5.08 -26.52 3.51
C ALA A 183 3.74 -26.21 2.81
N CYS A 184 3.67 -25.14 2.03
CA CYS A 184 2.52 -24.81 1.19
C CYS A 184 2.70 -25.39 -0.21
N THR A 185 1.61 -25.84 -0.81
CA THR A 185 1.64 -26.26 -2.22
C THR A 185 1.68 -25.06 -3.14
N ARG A 186 2.13 -25.25 -4.37
CA ARG A 186 2.13 -24.19 -5.39
C ARG A 186 0.72 -23.65 -5.62
N ASP A 187 -0.27 -24.55 -5.73
CA ASP A 187 -1.68 -24.17 -5.96
C ASP A 187 -2.23 -23.30 -4.83
N GLU A 188 -1.94 -23.64 -3.56
CA GLU A 188 -2.31 -22.80 -2.41
C GLU A 188 -1.74 -21.38 -2.54
N LEU A 189 -0.47 -21.26 -2.94
CA LEU A 189 0.21 -19.97 -3.08
C LEU A 189 -0.29 -19.16 -4.29
N GLU A 190 -0.63 -19.82 -5.38
CA GLU A 190 -1.25 -19.18 -6.55
C GLU A 190 -2.66 -18.67 -6.21
N GLN A 191 -3.47 -19.44 -5.51
CA GLN A 191 -4.78 -19.00 -5.03
C GLN A 191 -4.67 -17.86 -4.02
N LEU A 192 -3.67 -17.91 -3.13
CA LEU A 192 -3.38 -16.85 -2.19
C LEU A 192 -3.03 -15.53 -2.92
N TRP A 193 -2.21 -15.60 -3.98
CA TRP A 193 -1.89 -14.44 -4.84
C TRP A 193 -3.15 -13.85 -5.49
N VAL A 194 -4.03 -14.68 -6.04
CA VAL A 194 -5.31 -14.25 -6.66
C VAL A 194 -6.16 -13.52 -5.62
N THR A 195 -6.28 -14.08 -4.42
CA THR A 195 -7.04 -13.47 -3.31
C THR A 195 -6.46 -12.13 -2.87
N ILE A 196 -5.14 -12.04 -2.68
CA ILE A 196 -4.45 -10.79 -2.33
C ILE A 196 -4.69 -9.73 -3.40
N THR A 197 -4.57 -10.11 -4.67
CA THR A 197 -4.81 -9.20 -5.81
C THR A 197 -6.23 -8.67 -5.80
N ALA A 198 -7.23 -9.53 -5.58
CA ALA A 198 -8.63 -9.13 -5.50
C ALA A 198 -8.91 -8.19 -4.33
N MET A 199 -8.35 -8.49 -3.15
CA MET A 199 -8.48 -7.64 -1.96
C MET A 199 -7.85 -6.26 -2.18
N LEU A 200 -6.64 -6.19 -2.75
CA LEU A 200 -5.95 -4.94 -3.06
C LEU A 200 -6.73 -4.11 -4.09
N ARG A 201 -7.21 -4.72 -5.18
CA ARG A 201 -8.06 -4.05 -6.21
C ARG A 201 -9.34 -3.47 -5.61
N ARG A 202 -9.98 -4.22 -4.71
CA ARG A 202 -11.14 -3.72 -3.97
C ARG A 202 -10.76 -2.52 -3.10
N GLY A 203 -9.63 -2.57 -2.40
CA GLY A 203 -9.10 -1.46 -1.61
C GLY A 203 -8.87 -0.19 -2.44
N VAL A 204 -8.32 -0.33 -3.66
CA VAL A 204 -8.18 0.80 -4.61
C VAL A 204 -9.53 1.40 -4.97
N LYS A 205 -10.54 0.56 -5.26
CA LYS A 205 -11.89 0.99 -5.61
C LYS A 205 -12.57 1.71 -4.46
N ASP A 206 -12.58 1.09 -3.29
CA ASP A 206 -13.36 1.52 -2.12
C ASP A 206 -12.63 2.61 -1.29
N ASN A 207 -11.37 2.92 -1.61
CA ASN A 207 -10.49 3.81 -0.82
C ASN A 207 -10.38 3.41 0.66
N ARG A 208 -10.48 2.13 0.94
CA ARG A 208 -10.39 1.54 2.29
C ARG A 208 -10.21 0.04 2.20
N ILE A 209 -9.66 -0.55 3.26
CA ILE A 209 -9.54 -2.01 3.35
C ILE A 209 -10.89 -2.58 3.79
N VAL A 210 -11.45 -3.47 2.95
CA VAL A 210 -12.64 -4.27 3.24
C VAL A 210 -12.36 -5.67 2.70
N THR A 211 -12.13 -6.62 3.57
CA THR A 211 -11.78 -8.01 3.22
C THR A 211 -12.95 -8.96 3.37
N VAL A 212 -13.87 -8.65 4.28
CA VAL A 212 -15.07 -9.46 4.51
C VAL A 212 -16.02 -9.48 3.33
N ASP A 213 -16.68 -10.61 3.13
CA ASP A 213 -17.84 -10.69 2.24
C ASP A 213 -19.00 -9.87 2.86
N ARG A 214 -19.53 -8.91 2.10
CA ARG A 214 -20.63 -8.05 2.56
C ARG A 214 -21.87 -8.82 2.94
N ARG A 215 -22.06 -10.03 2.44
CA ARG A 215 -23.19 -10.90 2.77
C ARG A 215 -23.11 -11.45 4.20
N LEU A 216 -21.90 -11.51 4.77
CA LEU A 216 -21.66 -11.99 6.14
C LEU A 216 -21.75 -10.89 7.20
N VAL A 217 -21.84 -9.64 6.79
CA VAL A 217 -21.92 -8.50 7.70
C VAL A 217 -23.20 -7.74 7.40
N PRO A 218 -24.24 -7.85 8.24
CA PRO A 218 -25.48 -7.12 8.08
C PRO A 218 -25.26 -5.64 8.40
N VAL A 219 -24.71 -4.90 7.46
CA VAL A 219 -24.49 -3.45 7.62
C VAL A 219 -25.24 -2.71 6.53
N PRO A 220 -26.07 -1.70 6.88
CA PRO A 220 -26.68 -0.81 5.92
C PRO A 220 -25.61 -0.19 5.00
N LYS A 221 -25.97 0.08 3.75
CA LYS A 221 -25.13 0.77 2.77
C LYS A 221 -24.56 2.05 3.42
N GLY A 222 -23.30 2.02 3.87
CA GLY A 222 -22.70 3.26 4.30
C GLY A 222 -21.45 3.16 5.17
N LYS A 223 -21.43 2.47 6.29
CA LYS A 223 -20.28 2.62 7.20
C LYS A 223 -20.03 1.36 8.02
N LEU A 224 -19.27 0.43 7.47
CA LEU A 224 -18.56 -0.56 8.28
C LEU A 224 -17.62 0.18 9.23
N ARG A 225 -17.71 -0.04 10.53
CA ARG A 225 -16.76 0.51 11.50
C ARG A 225 -15.39 -0.17 11.30
N ARG A 226 -14.35 0.47 11.82
CA ARG A 226 -13.02 -0.14 11.88
C ARG A 226 -13.12 -1.44 12.70
N GLY A 227 -12.71 -2.58 12.18
CA GLY A 227 -12.90 -3.90 12.79
C GLY A 227 -14.07 -4.69 12.22
N GLU A 228 -15.12 -4.07 11.69
CA GLU A 228 -16.20 -4.79 10.98
C GLU A 228 -15.82 -5.15 9.53
N ALA A 229 -14.79 -4.50 9.01
CA ALA A 229 -14.34 -4.65 7.63
C ALA A 229 -13.37 -5.81 7.41
N THR A 230 -12.93 -6.49 8.48
CA THR A 230 -11.90 -7.53 8.49
C THR A 230 -12.40 -8.79 9.18
N TYR A 231 -11.83 -9.96 8.85
CA TYR A 231 -12.16 -11.24 9.49
C TYR A 231 -11.45 -11.42 10.84
N VAL A 232 -10.16 -11.10 10.90
CA VAL A 232 -9.30 -11.34 12.07
C VAL A 232 -8.51 -10.11 12.51
N TYR A 233 -8.19 -9.20 11.60
CA TYR A 233 -7.31 -8.07 11.90
C TYR A 233 -7.95 -7.08 12.88
N HIS A 234 -7.34 -6.91 14.08
CA HIS A 234 -7.86 -6.10 15.19
C HIS A 234 -9.29 -6.50 15.62
N ARG A 235 -9.56 -7.79 15.67
CA ARG A 235 -10.80 -8.32 16.24
C ARG A 235 -10.48 -9.13 17.50
N ASP A 236 -11.44 -9.19 18.41
CA ASP A 236 -11.38 -10.03 19.61
C ASP A 236 -11.83 -11.46 19.29
N LEU A 237 -12.87 -11.59 18.48
CA LEU A 237 -13.45 -12.86 18.08
C LEU A 237 -13.46 -13.05 16.56
N CYS A 238 -13.20 -14.28 16.14
CA CYS A 238 -13.27 -14.69 14.75
C CYS A 238 -14.68 -14.48 14.18
N LEU A 239 -14.79 -13.77 13.05
CA LEU A 239 -16.07 -13.53 12.41
C LEU A 239 -16.73 -14.81 11.87
N ARG A 240 -15.95 -15.86 11.59
CA ARG A 240 -16.45 -17.12 11.01
C ARG A 240 -16.93 -18.12 12.07
N CYS A 241 -16.17 -18.27 13.18
CA CYS A 241 -16.43 -19.35 14.15
C CYS A 241 -16.54 -18.88 15.61
N GLY A 242 -16.39 -17.57 15.90
CA GLY A 242 -16.48 -17.02 17.25
C GLY A 242 -15.28 -17.32 18.17
N THR A 243 -14.28 -18.09 17.72
CA THR A 243 -13.08 -18.37 18.52
C THR A 243 -12.29 -17.10 18.78
N PRO A 244 -11.72 -16.89 19.99
CA PRO A 244 -10.82 -15.77 20.26
C PRO A 244 -9.66 -15.69 19.28
N ILE A 245 -9.42 -14.48 18.76
CA ILE A 245 -8.30 -14.21 17.85
C ILE A 245 -7.00 -14.20 18.66
N GLN A 246 -5.97 -14.81 18.10
CA GLN A 246 -4.61 -14.81 18.62
C GLN A 246 -3.67 -13.97 17.74
N THR A 247 -2.51 -13.65 18.29
CA THR A 247 -1.44 -12.98 17.57
C THR A 247 -0.14 -13.73 17.72
N VAL A 248 0.66 -13.71 16.66
CA VAL A 248 2.06 -14.17 16.67
C VAL A 248 2.93 -13.09 16.06
N GLU A 249 4.10 -12.83 16.66
CA GLU A 249 5.02 -11.83 16.13
C GLU A 249 5.83 -12.42 14.96
N LEU A 250 5.65 -11.83 13.77
CA LEU A 250 6.33 -12.25 12.54
C LEU A 250 6.73 -11.02 11.73
N GLY A 251 8.01 -10.93 11.37
CA GLY A 251 8.56 -9.79 10.65
C GLY A 251 8.48 -8.49 11.46
N GLY A 252 8.67 -8.55 12.80
CA GLY A 252 8.64 -7.41 13.70
C GLY A 252 7.26 -6.79 13.88
N ARG A 253 6.18 -7.55 13.61
CA ARG A 253 4.79 -7.07 13.77
C ARG A 253 3.84 -8.19 14.16
N PRO A 254 2.83 -7.92 15.02
CA PRO A 254 1.80 -8.89 15.35
C PRO A 254 0.99 -9.27 14.12
N CYS A 255 0.90 -10.56 13.83
CA CYS A 255 0.03 -11.14 12.83
C CYS A 255 -1.18 -11.77 13.52
N TYR A 256 -2.37 -11.36 13.15
CA TYR A 256 -3.64 -11.82 13.74
C TYR A 256 -4.11 -13.07 13.03
N PHE A 257 -4.59 -14.06 13.77
CA PHE A 257 -5.11 -15.30 13.21
C PHE A 257 -6.15 -15.97 14.13
N CYS A 258 -6.99 -16.82 13.57
CA CYS A 258 -7.92 -17.65 14.32
C CYS A 258 -7.33 -19.06 14.47
N PRO A 259 -7.04 -19.56 15.67
CA PRO A 259 -6.42 -20.87 15.85
C PRO A 259 -7.31 -22.05 15.42
N HIS A 260 -8.63 -21.85 15.39
CA HIS A 260 -9.58 -22.86 14.91
C HIS A 260 -9.66 -22.89 13.38
N CYS A 261 -9.74 -21.73 12.72
CA CYS A 261 -9.85 -21.66 11.26
C CYS A 261 -8.50 -21.80 10.53
N GLN A 262 -7.40 -21.60 11.24
CA GLN A 262 -6.03 -21.66 10.73
C GLN A 262 -5.18 -22.58 11.65
N PRO A 263 -5.46 -23.90 11.66
CA PRO A 263 -4.68 -24.82 12.48
C PRO A 263 -3.21 -24.88 12.03
N THR A 264 -2.31 -25.29 12.95
CA THR A 264 -0.88 -25.51 12.68
C THR A 264 -0.62 -26.72 11.82
#